data_5cd12e472c56b15daa00a7f5f26fea19
#
_entry.id   5cd12e472c56b15daa00a7f5f26fea19
#
_cell.length_a   1.000
_cell.length_b   1.000
_cell.length_c   1.000
_cell.angle_alpha   90.00
_cell.angle_beta   90.00
_cell.angle_gamma   90.00
#
_symmetry.space_group_name_H-M   'P 1'
#
loop_
_entity.id
_entity.type
_entity.pdbx_description
1 polymer ?
#
loop_
_entity_poly.entity_id
_entity_poly.type
_entity_poly.pdbx_seq_one_letter_code
_entity_poly.pdbx_strand_id
1 'polypeptide(L)'
;MVRTLGLFVRCESPSHDKRAVDRFGEIVAAQWRERDAKVRVLAVAKRGNQVRAEIDDLGSGTRTKQQIMILGHLDTVYPLGTLAKTPFRISGGRAWGPGTFDMKGGLVLALFALDALKAAGIEPAKRLVFLWTSDEEIGSESSRQAIETEALRSDAVLVLEPSFGRDGRLKTARKGVGSAQITVTGRSAHAGVDPEKGVNAVQELALQIERLMKVSNRGLGIAVQTTVVSGGTVSNVIPEHAHAEVDIRFSRAADGPRLNRKLRSFGPISKGARVEIRGGTNRPPLERTAAVRALFRHAQSLMRDMGLPLGEAATGGGSDGNLTGALGVPTLDGLGAVGDFPHSPREHIIIRALPERAALLAGLLATL
;
A
#
# COMPACT_ATOMS: atom_id res chain seq x y z
N MET A 1 15.73 -16.61 -7.65
CA MET A 1 14.68 -15.56 -7.66
C MET A 1 13.47 -15.93 -8.51
N VAL A 2 13.56 -16.13 -9.83
CA VAL A 2 12.40 -16.35 -10.71
C VAL A 2 11.60 -17.62 -10.37
N ARG A 3 12.27 -18.71 -9.97
CA ARG A 3 11.61 -19.94 -9.52
C ARG A 3 10.79 -19.70 -8.25
N THR A 4 11.37 -19.00 -7.27
CA THR A 4 10.69 -18.62 -6.01
C THR A 4 9.52 -17.68 -6.27
N LEU A 5 9.69 -16.71 -7.19
CA LEU A 5 8.59 -15.84 -7.62
C LEU A 5 7.44 -16.67 -8.22
N GLY A 6 7.75 -17.63 -9.08
CA GLY A 6 6.73 -18.51 -9.65
C GLY A 6 6.00 -19.34 -8.60
N LEU A 7 6.68 -19.79 -7.54
CA LEU A 7 6.05 -20.44 -6.39
C LEU A 7 5.07 -19.49 -5.70
N PHE A 8 5.50 -18.25 -5.41
CA PHE A 8 4.70 -17.25 -4.70
C PHE A 8 3.48 -16.82 -5.52
N VAL A 9 3.66 -16.57 -6.80
CA VAL A 9 2.56 -16.11 -7.67
C VAL A 9 1.49 -17.19 -7.86
N ARG A 10 1.87 -18.47 -7.93
CA ARG A 10 0.92 -19.60 -8.05
C ARG A 10 0.06 -19.82 -6.79
N CYS A 11 0.40 -19.21 -5.66
CA CYS A 11 -0.45 -19.18 -4.48
C CYS A 11 -1.22 -17.85 -4.46
N GLU A 12 -2.46 -17.84 -4.95
CA GLU A 12 -3.32 -16.67 -4.93
C GLU A 12 -3.63 -16.23 -3.50
N SER A 13 -3.63 -14.92 -3.26
CA SER A 13 -3.77 -14.35 -1.91
C SER A 13 -4.63 -13.06 -1.90
N PRO A 14 -5.90 -13.12 -2.34
CA PRO A 14 -6.78 -11.95 -2.30
C PRO A 14 -7.02 -11.46 -0.86
N SER A 15 -6.97 -10.15 -0.63
CA SER A 15 -7.07 -9.50 0.70
C SER A 15 -8.32 -9.89 1.49
N HIS A 16 -9.43 -10.19 0.79
CA HIS A 16 -10.70 -10.56 1.40
C HIS A 16 -10.82 -12.05 1.74
N ASP A 17 -9.92 -12.91 1.28
CA ASP A 17 -9.92 -14.34 1.58
C ASP A 17 -8.83 -14.71 2.58
N LYS A 18 -9.21 -14.72 3.86
CA LYS A 18 -8.30 -15.08 4.96
C LYS A 18 -7.56 -16.38 4.71
N ARG A 19 -8.27 -17.44 4.24
CA ARG A 19 -7.66 -18.76 4.05
C ARG A 19 -6.61 -18.75 2.95
N ALA A 20 -6.84 -17.98 1.89
CA ALA A 20 -5.89 -17.86 0.79
C ALA A 20 -4.63 -17.10 1.23
N VAL A 21 -4.79 -15.98 1.94
CA VAL A 21 -3.66 -15.22 2.49
C VAL A 21 -2.90 -16.04 3.52
N ASP A 22 -3.58 -16.78 4.40
CA ASP A 22 -2.94 -17.66 5.39
C ASP A 22 -2.09 -18.75 4.71
N ARG A 23 -2.59 -19.41 3.65
CA ARG A 23 -1.82 -20.39 2.88
C ARG A 23 -0.55 -19.77 2.28
N PHE A 24 -0.67 -18.58 1.70
CA PHE A 24 0.51 -17.88 1.16
C PHE A 24 1.46 -17.46 2.27
N GLY A 25 0.95 -16.96 3.40
CA GLY A 25 1.73 -16.61 4.58
C GLY A 25 2.56 -17.79 5.11
N GLU A 26 2.01 -19.02 5.14
CA GLU A 26 2.75 -20.20 5.55
C GLU A 26 3.89 -20.55 4.57
N ILE A 27 3.68 -20.37 3.27
CA ILE A 27 4.76 -20.56 2.26
C ILE A 27 5.88 -19.56 2.52
N VAL A 28 5.55 -18.29 2.76
CA VAL A 28 6.54 -17.23 3.07
C VAL A 28 7.23 -17.53 4.39
N ALA A 29 6.49 -17.92 5.43
CA ALA A 29 7.03 -18.29 6.72
C ALA A 29 8.03 -19.47 6.63
N ALA A 30 7.71 -20.50 5.81
CA ALA A 30 8.61 -21.63 5.56
C ALA A 30 9.93 -21.16 4.92
N GLN A 31 9.86 -20.27 3.92
CA GLN A 31 11.06 -19.70 3.27
C GLN A 31 11.96 -18.95 4.24
N TRP A 32 11.39 -18.28 5.24
CA TRP A 32 12.17 -17.60 6.28
C TRP A 32 12.76 -18.58 7.30
N ARG A 33 12.02 -19.63 7.69
CA ARG A 33 12.54 -20.69 8.58
C ARG A 33 13.74 -21.44 7.96
N GLU A 34 13.69 -21.71 6.64
CA GLU A 34 14.81 -22.30 5.88
C GLU A 34 16.08 -21.42 5.91
N ARG A 35 15.94 -20.14 6.26
CA ARG A 35 17.03 -19.15 6.38
C ARG A 35 17.40 -18.84 7.85
N ASP A 36 17.03 -19.71 8.76
CA ASP A 36 17.31 -19.58 10.20
C ASP A 36 16.66 -18.35 10.87
N ALA A 37 15.65 -17.74 10.23
CA ALA A 37 14.92 -16.65 10.83
C ALA A 37 14.00 -17.13 11.98
N LYS A 38 13.90 -16.35 13.03
CA LYS A 38 12.88 -16.53 14.06
C LYS A 38 11.54 -16.06 13.53
N VAL A 39 10.68 -16.99 13.12
CA VAL A 39 9.39 -16.69 12.51
C VAL A 39 8.26 -16.74 13.53
N ARG A 40 7.43 -15.71 13.55
CA ARG A 40 6.15 -15.65 14.27
C ARG A 40 5.03 -15.35 13.30
N VAL A 41 3.99 -16.15 13.34
CA VAL A 41 2.71 -15.89 12.66
C VAL A 41 1.82 -15.11 13.64
N LEU A 42 1.47 -13.90 13.27
CA LEU A 42 0.63 -13.01 14.07
C LEU A 42 -0.83 -13.23 13.66
N ALA A 43 -1.60 -13.84 14.55
CA ALA A 43 -2.98 -14.20 14.27
C ALA A 43 -3.88 -12.98 14.12
N VAL A 44 -4.70 -12.94 13.07
CA VAL A 44 -5.70 -11.92 12.79
C VAL A 44 -7.04 -12.59 12.57
N ALA A 45 -8.07 -12.17 13.34
CA ALA A 45 -9.35 -12.87 13.33
C ALA A 45 -10.12 -12.78 11.99
N LYS A 46 -10.20 -11.58 11.40
CA LYS A 46 -11.04 -11.30 10.21
C LYS A 46 -10.27 -11.19 8.89
N ARG A 47 -8.94 -11.17 8.93
CA ARG A 47 -8.05 -11.04 7.76
C ARG A 47 -7.02 -12.15 7.79
N GLY A 48 -6.20 -12.25 6.76
CA GLY A 48 -5.05 -13.14 6.76
C GLY A 48 -4.13 -12.88 7.96
N ASN A 49 -3.45 -13.90 8.43
CA ASN A 49 -2.43 -13.75 9.46
C ASN A 49 -1.21 -13.04 8.86
N GLN A 50 -0.53 -12.26 9.70
CA GLN A 50 0.70 -11.59 9.30
C GLN A 50 1.89 -12.48 9.62
N VAL A 51 3.01 -12.31 8.92
CA VAL A 51 4.23 -13.06 9.16
C VAL A 51 5.33 -12.08 9.58
N ARG A 52 5.90 -12.32 10.76
CA ARG A 52 7.07 -11.59 11.26
C ARG A 52 8.26 -12.55 11.30
N ALA A 53 9.31 -12.22 10.56
CA ALA A 53 10.57 -12.93 10.60
C ALA A 53 11.66 -12.02 11.16
N GLU A 54 12.57 -12.57 11.97
CA GLU A 54 13.62 -11.82 12.64
C GLU A 54 14.96 -12.53 12.46
N ILE A 55 15.97 -11.77 12.11
CA ILE A 55 17.37 -12.16 12.06
C ILE A 55 18.12 -11.29 13.09
N ASP A 56 18.56 -11.89 14.18
CA ASP A 56 19.33 -11.19 15.23
C ASP A 56 20.83 -11.23 14.95
N ASP A 57 21.31 -12.32 14.33
CA ASP A 57 22.73 -12.64 14.19
C ASP A 57 22.90 -13.62 13.03
N LEU A 58 23.88 -13.41 12.18
CA LEU A 58 24.25 -14.33 11.11
C LEU A 58 25.48 -15.19 11.47
N GLY A 59 25.97 -15.11 12.73
CA GLY A 59 27.08 -15.95 13.22
C GLY A 59 28.11 -15.24 14.11
N SER A 60 28.06 -13.90 14.24
CA SER A 60 29.03 -13.12 15.04
C SER A 60 28.83 -13.21 16.56
N GLY A 61 27.66 -13.63 17.02
CA GLY A 61 27.29 -13.63 18.43
C GLY A 61 26.99 -12.24 19.01
N THR A 62 27.05 -11.18 18.19
CA THR A 62 26.84 -9.80 18.64
C THR A 62 25.36 -9.41 18.56
N ARG A 63 24.69 -9.32 19.72
CA ARG A 63 23.29 -8.86 19.77
C ARG A 63 23.22 -7.34 19.92
N THR A 64 22.53 -6.69 19.00
CA THR A 64 22.20 -5.26 19.08
C THR A 64 20.73 -5.04 19.43
N LYS A 65 20.45 -3.95 20.17
CA LYS A 65 19.07 -3.51 20.43
C LYS A 65 18.49 -2.72 19.26
N GLN A 66 19.35 -2.18 18.40
CA GLN A 66 18.94 -1.44 17.21
C GLN A 66 18.39 -2.39 16.14
N GLN A 67 17.40 -1.95 15.39
CA GLN A 67 16.83 -2.75 14.32
C GLN A 67 16.51 -1.93 13.09
N ILE A 68 16.50 -2.62 11.93
CA ILE A 68 15.95 -2.15 10.67
C ILE A 68 14.70 -2.99 10.38
N MET A 69 13.60 -2.32 10.05
CA MET A 69 12.38 -2.97 9.62
C MET A 69 12.32 -3.05 8.11
N ILE A 70 12.01 -4.23 7.59
CA ILE A 70 11.69 -4.47 6.19
C ILE A 70 10.20 -4.77 6.13
N LEU A 71 9.47 -3.98 5.32
CA LEU A 71 8.01 -3.99 5.29
C LEU A 71 7.49 -4.35 3.90
N GLY A 72 6.48 -5.20 3.86
CA GLY A 72 5.75 -5.56 2.66
C GLY A 72 4.46 -6.31 2.99
N HIS A 73 3.70 -6.68 1.96
CA HIS A 73 2.42 -7.35 2.14
C HIS A 73 2.30 -8.68 1.38
N LEU A 74 1.44 -9.55 1.91
CA LEU A 74 1.14 -10.88 1.37
C LEU A 74 -0.05 -10.86 0.42
N ASP A 75 -1.00 -9.97 0.67
CA ASP A 75 -2.26 -9.90 -0.05
C ASP A 75 -2.11 -9.27 -1.44
N THR A 76 -3.13 -9.47 -2.25
CA THR A 76 -3.25 -8.88 -3.60
C THR A 76 -4.70 -8.49 -3.88
N VAL A 77 -4.90 -7.56 -4.83
CA VAL A 77 -6.24 -7.16 -5.29
C VAL A 77 -6.95 -8.24 -6.13
N TYR A 78 -6.22 -9.24 -6.61
CA TYR A 78 -6.74 -10.22 -7.55
C TYR A 78 -7.63 -11.26 -6.88
N PRO A 79 -8.86 -11.52 -7.39
CA PRO A 79 -9.73 -12.56 -6.85
C PRO A 79 -9.17 -13.97 -7.13
N LEU A 80 -9.61 -14.96 -6.37
CA LEU A 80 -9.31 -16.37 -6.62
C LEU A 80 -9.73 -16.77 -8.06
N GLY A 81 -8.91 -17.60 -8.69
CA GLY A 81 -9.11 -18.06 -10.06
C GLY A 81 -8.53 -17.12 -11.12
N THR A 82 -7.90 -16.01 -10.73
CA THR A 82 -7.22 -15.12 -11.68
C THR A 82 -6.11 -15.82 -12.42
N LEU A 83 -5.37 -16.71 -11.78
CA LEU A 83 -4.30 -17.51 -12.41
C LEU A 83 -4.78 -18.38 -13.57
N ALA A 84 -6.04 -18.82 -13.59
CA ALA A 84 -6.59 -19.58 -14.72
C ALA A 84 -6.68 -18.72 -16.00
N LYS A 85 -6.85 -17.40 -15.86
CA LYS A 85 -6.96 -16.44 -16.97
C LYS A 85 -5.62 -15.78 -17.29
N THR A 86 -4.81 -15.50 -16.27
CA THR A 86 -3.51 -14.82 -16.36
C THR A 86 -2.44 -15.65 -15.64
N PRO A 87 -2.01 -16.79 -16.21
CA PRO A 87 -1.06 -17.69 -15.56
C PRO A 87 0.31 -17.04 -15.43
N PHE A 88 1.06 -17.47 -14.39
CA PHE A 88 2.47 -17.11 -14.30
C PHE A 88 3.24 -17.63 -15.51
N ARG A 89 3.91 -16.74 -16.22
CA ARG A 89 4.73 -17.09 -17.40
C ARG A 89 5.96 -16.20 -17.50
N ILE A 90 6.98 -16.71 -18.18
CA ILE A 90 8.21 -15.96 -18.51
C ILE A 90 8.21 -15.76 -20.02
N SER A 91 8.33 -14.51 -20.44
CA SER A 91 8.39 -14.16 -21.86
C SER A 91 9.03 -12.77 -22.04
N GLY A 92 9.91 -12.62 -23.04
CA GLY A 92 10.52 -11.33 -23.39
C GLY A 92 11.33 -10.69 -22.25
N GLY A 93 12.04 -11.51 -21.44
CA GLY A 93 12.83 -11.00 -20.30
C GLY A 93 11.99 -10.54 -19.11
N ARG A 94 10.70 -10.87 -19.10
CA ARG A 94 9.74 -10.50 -18.04
C ARG A 94 9.10 -11.73 -17.41
N ALA A 95 8.78 -11.63 -16.13
CA ALA A 95 7.90 -12.56 -15.44
C ALA A 95 6.52 -11.91 -15.27
N TRP A 96 5.51 -12.53 -15.85
CA TRP A 96 4.13 -12.06 -15.88
C TRP A 96 3.29 -12.84 -14.90
N GLY A 97 2.31 -12.22 -14.31
CA GLY A 97 1.32 -12.87 -13.46
C GLY A 97 0.80 -11.95 -12.36
N PRO A 98 -0.34 -12.28 -11.73
CA PRO A 98 -0.97 -11.47 -10.69
C PRO A 98 -0.08 -11.37 -9.45
N GLY A 99 0.14 -10.15 -8.97
CA GLY A 99 0.97 -9.88 -7.79
C GLY A 99 2.48 -10.09 -8.01
N THR A 100 2.96 -10.27 -9.27
CA THR A 100 4.40 -10.36 -9.54
C THR A 100 5.12 -9.08 -9.18
N PHE A 101 4.51 -7.94 -9.46
CA PHE A 101 5.03 -6.61 -9.23
C PHE A 101 4.58 -6.07 -7.88
N ASP A 102 3.29 -6.21 -7.56
CA ASP A 102 2.64 -5.75 -6.34
C ASP A 102 2.10 -6.92 -5.49
N MET A 103 2.88 -7.39 -4.43
CA MET A 103 4.30 -7.08 -4.33
C MET A 103 5.16 -8.34 -4.09
N LYS A 104 4.77 -9.51 -4.64
CA LYS A 104 5.49 -10.79 -4.41
C LYS A 104 6.94 -10.75 -4.90
N GLY A 105 7.24 -9.93 -5.92
CA GLY A 105 8.60 -9.66 -6.34
C GLY A 105 9.46 -9.05 -5.23
N GLY A 106 8.91 -8.12 -4.45
CA GLY A 106 9.57 -7.53 -3.30
C GLY A 106 9.90 -8.55 -2.21
N LEU A 107 8.94 -9.45 -1.90
CA LEU A 107 9.15 -10.53 -0.94
C LEU A 107 10.32 -11.46 -1.36
N VAL A 108 10.42 -11.76 -2.65
CA VAL A 108 11.53 -12.55 -3.19
C VAL A 108 12.84 -11.80 -3.06
N LEU A 109 12.88 -10.50 -3.34
CA LEU A 109 14.10 -9.70 -3.19
C LEU A 109 14.64 -9.73 -1.75
N ALA A 110 13.76 -9.68 -0.74
CA ALA A 110 14.17 -9.77 0.67
C ALA A 110 14.88 -11.09 1.00
N LEU A 111 14.34 -12.22 0.53
CA LEU A 111 14.96 -13.53 0.75
C LEU A 111 16.35 -13.59 0.13
N PHE A 112 16.48 -13.13 -1.12
CA PHE A 112 17.75 -13.21 -1.83
C PHE A 112 18.77 -12.14 -1.42
N ALA A 113 18.33 -11.01 -0.87
CA ALA A 113 19.22 -10.05 -0.22
C ALA A 113 19.89 -10.67 1.03
N LEU A 114 19.12 -11.39 1.85
CA LEU A 114 19.66 -12.12 3.00
C LEU A 114 20.60 -13.26 2.56
N ASP A 115 20.21 -14.03 1.52
CA ASP A 115 21.06 -15.10 0.97
C ASP A 115 22.39 -14.52 0.46
N ALA A 116 22.39 -13.35 -0.17
CA ALA A 116 23.59 -12.68 -0.65
C ALA A 116 24.50 -12.25 0.50
N LEU A 117 23.95 -11.70 1.59
CA LEU A 117 24.74 -11.36 2.79
C LEU A 117 25.40 -12.61 3.39
N LYS A 118 24.62 -13.68 3.58
CA LYS A 118 25.16 -14.97 4.10
C LYS A 118 26.27 -15.50 3.21
N ALA A 119 26.06 -15.53 1.90
CA ALA A 119 27.05 -16.03 0.93
C ALA A 119 28.33 -15.19 0.90
N ALA A 120 28.23 -13.88 1.16
CA ALA A 120 29.38 -12.98 1.24
C ALA A 120 30.06 -12.97 2.61
N GLY A 121 29.49 -13.63 3.60
CA GLY A 121 29.98 -13.57 4.99
C GLY A 121 29.85 -12.17 5.62
N ILE A 122 28.85 -11.40 5.17
CA ILE A 122 28.60 -10.02 5.65
C ILE A 122 27.50 -10.05 6.70
N GLU A 123 27.83 -9.58 7.91
CA GLU A 123 26.91 -9.43 9.02
C GLU A 123 26.16 -8.09 8.91
N PRO A 124 24.82 -8.06 9.07
CA PRO A 124 24.11 -6.80 9.26
C PRO A 124 24.56 -6.09 10.54
N ALA A 125 24.72 -4.78 10.47
CA ALA A 125 25.09 -3.99 11.66
C ALA A 125 24.00 -3.97 12.73
N LYS A 126 22.75 -4.26 12.34
CA LYS A 126 21.57 -4.22 13.20
C LYS A 126 20.69 -5.45 12.98
N ARG A 127 19.86 -5.74 13.99
CA ARG A 127 18.81 -6.74 13.87
C ARG A 127 17.88 -6.42 12.71
N LEU A 128 17.56 -7.43 11.91
CA LEU A 128 16.62 -7.29 10.79
C LEU A 128 15.25 -7.85 11.19
N VAL A 129 14.20 -7.06 11.02
CA VAL A 129 12.82 -7.47 11.25
C VAL A 129 12.05 -7.32 9.95
N PHE A 130 11.56 -8.43 9.42
CA PHE A 130 10.72 -8.50 8.24
C PHE A 130 9.27 -8.65 8.69
N LEU A 131 8.42 -7.70 8.35
CA LEU A 131 6.99 -7.75 8.62
C LEU A 131 6.23 -7.81 7.30
N TRP A 132 5.48 -8.89 7.12
CA TRP A 132 4.62 -9.14 5.98
C TRP A 132 3.17 -9.02 6.41
N THR A 133 2.52 -7.93 6.01
CA THR A 133 1.13 -7.61 6.34
C THR A 133 0.15 -8.39 5.44
N SER A 134 -1.14 -8.37 5.74
CA SER A 134 -2.13 -9.22 5.09
C SER A 134 -3.35 -8.48 4.57
N ASP A 135 -3.37 -7.15 4.66
CA ASP A 135 -4.51 -6.30 4.31
C ASP A 135 -4.08 -4.92 3.80
N GLU A 136 -2.89 -4.83 3.17
CA GLU A 136 -2.36 -3.58 2.62
C GLU A 136 -3.29 -3.00 1.57
N GLU A 137 -3.73 -3.82 0.63
CA GLU A 137 -4.54 -3.46 -0.54
C GLU A 137 -5.94 -2.93 -0.18
N ILE A 138 -6.34 -3.12 1.07
CA ILE A 138 -7.64 -2.67 1.61
C ILE A 138 -7.50 -1.70 2.79
N GLY A 139 -6.29 -1.15 3.01
CA GLY A 139 -6.06 -0.04 3.94
C GLY A 139 -5.43 -0.37 5.27
N SER A 140 -4.92 -1.58 5.49
CA SER A 140 -4.11 -2.04 6.65
C SER A 140 -4.78 -1.84 8.01
N GLU A 141 -6.10 -1.97 8.06
CA GLU A 141 -6.83 -1.75 9.32
C GLU A 141 -6.37 -2.72 10.41
N SER A 142 -6.20 -4.00 10.06
CA SER A 142 -5.78 -5.03 11.01
C SER A 142 -4.25 -5.10 11.21
N SER A 143 -3.46 -4.64 10.23
CA SER A 143 -1.99 -4.65 10.30
C SER A 143 -1.39 -3.41 10.96
N ARG A 144 -2.15 -2.32 11.05
CA ARG A 144 -1.67 -1.01 11.49
C ARG A 144 -0.91 -1.06 12.82
N GLN A 145 -1.47 -1.73 13.83
CA GLN A 145 -0.85 -1.82 15.15
C GLN A 145 0.52 -2.53 15.11
N ALA A 146 0.62 -3.62 14.33
CA ALA A 146 1.88 -4.34 14.17
C ALA A 146 2.92 -3.49 13.43
N ILE A 147 2.52 -2.80 12.36
CA ILE A 147 3.38 -1.88 11.59
C ILE A 147 3.91 -0.77 12.50
N GLU A 148 3.04 -0.07 13.20
CA GLU A 148 3.40 1.06 14.06
C GLU A 148 4.31 0.60 15.23
N THR A 149 4.00 -0.55 15.84
CA THR A 149 4.79 -1.10 16.95
C THR A 149 6.22 -1.46 16.52
N GLU A 150 6.39 -2.13 15.37
CA GLU A 150 7.73 -2.49 14.89
C GLU A 150 8.48 -1.28 14.32
N ALA A 151 7.79 -0.35 13.66
CA ALA A 151 8.41 0.87 13.15
C ALA A 151 9.01 1.72 14.27
N LEU A 152 8.30 1.92 15.39
CA LEU A 152 8.78 2.71 16.53
C LEU A 152 10.01 2.09 17.25
N ARG A 153 10.31 0.82 17.00
CA ARG A 153 11.50 0.13 17.48
C ARG A 153 12.67 0.18 16.50
N SER A 154 12.41 0.71 15.30
CA SER A 154 13.34 0.66 14.17
C SER A 154 13.99 2.01 13.92
N ASP A 155 15.29 2.00 13.60
CA ASP A 155 16.03 3.19 13.19
C ASP A 155 15.66 3.63 11.76
N ALA A 156 15.22 2.66 10.93
CA ALA A 156 14.71 2.91 9.59
C ALA A 156 13.74 1.81 9.15
N VAL A 157 12.89 2.15 8.18
CA VAL A 157 11.96 1.22 7.51
C VAL A 157 12.25 1.18 6.01
N LEU A 158 12.43 -0.02 5.48
CA LEU A 158 12.66 -0.30 4.07
C LEU A 158 11.42 -0.98 3.49
N VAL A 159 10.68 -0.29 2.61
CA VAL A 159 9.40 -0.78 2.08
C VAL A 159 9.62 -1.38 0.70
N LEU A 160 9.24 -2.65 0.54
CA LEU A 160 9.50 -3.44 -0.67
C LEU A 160 8.36 -3.37 -1.70
N GLU A 161 7.61 -2.29 -1.66
CA GLU A 161 6.66 -1.91 -2.71
C GLU A 161 7.33 -1.80 -4.09
N PRO A 162 6.57 -1.94 -5.18
CA PRO A 162 7.09 -1.72 -6.52
C PRO A 162 7.90 -0.46 -6.67
N SER A 163 8.98 -0.49 -7.44
CA SER A 163 9.71 0.73 -7.79
C SER A 163 8.88 1.65 -8.70
N PHE A 164 9.27 2.90 -8.86
CA PHE A 164 8.59 3.84 -9.73
C PHE A 164 9.25 3.89 -11.12
N GLY A 165 8.44 3.64 -12.14
CA GLY A 165 8.87 3.67 -13.53
C GLY A 165 9.79 2.51 -13.92
N ARG A 166 10.12 2.46 -15.22
CA ARG A 166 10.95 1.37 -15.77
C ARG A 166 12.45 1.51 -15.45
N ASP A 167 12.83 2.68 -14.96
CA ASP A 167 14.17 3.03 -14.47
C ASP A 167 14.36 2.70 -12.97
N GLY A 168 13.34 2.14 -12.31
CA GLY A 168 13.46 1.60 -10.95
C GLY A 168 13.68 2.64 -9.85
N ARG A 169 13.16 3.86 -10.00
CA ARG A 169 13.30 4.93 -8.98
C ARG A 169 12.67 4.55 -7.65
N LEU A 170 13.29 4.98 -6.56
CA LEU A 170 12.75 4.84 -5.21
C LEU A 170 11.68 5.89 -4.94
N LYS A 171 10.75 5.58 -4.06
CA LYS A 171 9.68 6.47 -3.67
C LYS A 171 10.05 7.16 -2.36
N THR A 172 10.40 8.45 -2.43
CA THR A 172 10.74 9.27 -1.26
C THR A 172 9.57 10.10 -0.76
N ALA A 173 8.46 10.09 -1.48
CA ALA A 173 7.20 10.72 -1.08
C ALA A 173 6.01 9.95 -1.64
N ARG A 174 4.95 9.84 -0.83
CA ARG A 174 3.64 9.33 -1.22
C ARG A 174 2.55 10.25 -0.72
N LYS A 175 1.49 10.44 -1.49
CA LYS A 175 0.32 11.17 -0.97
C LYS A 175 -0.33 10.39 0.17
N GLY A 176 -0.90 11.12 1.11
CA GLY A 176 -1.87 10.58 2.04
C GLY A 176 -3.15 10.18 1.31
N VAL A 177 -3.81 9.17 1.84
CA VAL A 177 -4.98 8.52 1.24
C VAL A 177 -6.14 8.56 2.20
N GLY A 178 -7.33 8.76 1.68
CA GLY A 178 -8.58 8.61 2.39
C GLY A 178 -9.71 8.25 1.46
N SER A 179 -10.79 7.79 2.04
CA SER A 179 -12.04 7.54 1.34
C SER A 179 -13.22 7.99 2.19
N ALA A 180 -14.27 8.44 1.54
CA ALA A 180 -15.52 8.75 2.22
C ALA A 180 -16.70 8.27 1.41
N GLN A 181 -17.77 7.88 2.12
CA GLN A 181 -19.05 7.55 1.55
C GLN A 181 -20.04 8.63 1.94
N ILE A 182 -20.80 9.11 0.96
CA ILE A 182 -21.89 10.06 1.16
C ILE A 182 -23.19 9.34 0.93
N THR A 183 -24.05 9.34 1.93
CA THR A 183 -25.42 8.83 1.82
C THR A 183 -26.39 9.98 2.00
N VAL A 184 -27.28 10.16 1.04
CA VAL A 184 -28.35 11.15 1.09
C VAL A 184 -29.68 10.43 1.19
N THR A 185 -30.49 10.87 2.15
CA THR A 185 -31.88 10.44 2.32
C THR A 185 -32.79 11.64 2.14
N GLY A 186 -33.70 11.52 1.23
CA GLY A 186 -34.79 12.48 0.97
C GLY A 186 -36.15 11.89 1.28
N ARG A 187 -37.11 12.13 0.40
CA ARG A 187 -38.47 11.58 0.47
C ARG A 187 -39.03 11.39 -0.92
N SER A 188 -39.54 10.18 -1.20
CA SER A 188 -40.15 9.87 -2.48
C SER A 188 -41.50 10.57 -2.64
N ALA A 189 -41.81 10.92 -3.88
CA ALA A 189 -43.12 11.43 -4.33
C ALA A 189 -43.26 11.18 -5.83
N HIS A 190 -44.49 11.29 -6.34
CA HIS A 190 -44.71 11.21 -7.78
C HIS A 190 -44.21 12.50 -8.46
N ALA A 191 -43.26 12.36 -9.40
CA ALA A 191 -42.56 13.51 -9.97
C ALA A 191 -43.44 14.49 -10.75
N GLY A 192 -44.58 14.05 -11.24
CA GLY A 192 -45.50 14.89 -12.03
C GLY A 192 -46.82 15.24 -11.34
N VAL A 193 -47.18 14.55 -10.24
CA VAL A 193 -48.47 14.78 -9.54
C VAL A 193 -48.30 15.68 -8.31
N ASP A 194 -47.33 15.38 -7.47
CA ASP A 194 -47.11 16.06 -6.20
C ASP A 194 -45.62 16.21 -5.87
N PRO A 195 -44.83 16.80 -6.77
CA PRO A 195 -43.38 16.92 -6.58
C PRO A 195 -42.99 17.70 -5.33
N GLU A 196 -43.84 18.62 -4.89
CA GLU A 196 -43.60 19.44 -3.68
C GLU A 196 -43.63 18.65 -2.37
N LYS A 197 -44.22 17.45 -2.39
CA LYS A 197 -44.18 16.52 -1.25
C LYS A 197 -42.88 15.74 -1.16
N GLY A 198 -42.11 15.69 -2.26
CA GLY A 198 -40.85 15.00 -2.37
C GLY A 198 -39.65 15.80 -1.84
N VAL A 199 -38.56 15.09 -1.54
CA VAL A 199 -37.23 15.68 -1.32
C VAL A 199 -36.23 14.86 -2.14
N ASN A 200 -35.69 15.46 -3.19
CA ASN A 200 -34.90 14.74 -4.18
C ASN A 200 -33.47 14.48 -3.68
N ALA A 201 -33.18 13.24 -3.31
CA ALA A 201 -31.86 12.84 -2.82
C ALA A 201 -30.75 12.96 -3.88
N VAL A 202 -31.08 12.74 -5.17
CA VAL A 202 -30.09 12.86 -6.28
C VAL A 202 -29.69 14.33 -6.47
N GLN A 203 -30.65 15.24 -6.44
CA GLN A 203 -30.35 16.69 -6.52
C GLN A 203 -29.51 17.16 -5.33
N GLU A 204 -29.86 16.73 -4.12
CA GLU A 204 -29.06 17.04 -2.92
C GLU A 204 -27.64 16.46 -3.05
N LEU A 205 -27.48 15.22 -3.54
CA LEU A 205 -26.16 14.62 -3.74
C LEU A 205 -25.34 15.44 -4.76
N ALA A 206 -25.94 15.92 -5.84
CA ALA A 206 -25.25 16.77 -6.83
C ALA A 206 -24.71 18.07 -6.19
N LEU A 207 -25.49 18.71 -5.31
CA LEU A 207 -25.04 19.88 -4.55
C LEU A 207 -23.86 19.54 -3.59
N GLN A 208 -23.90 18.36 -2.95
CA GLN A 208 -22.80 17.92 -2.09
C GLN A 208 -21.53 17.63 -2.91
N ILE A 209 -21.65 17.03 -4.10
CA ILE A 209 -20.52 16.79 -5.02
C ILE A 209 -19.89 18.12 -5.44
N GLU A 210 -20.68 19.12 -5.80
CA GLU A 210 -20.17 20.48 -6.12
C GLU A 210 -19.39 21.09 -4.95
N ARG A 211 -19.88 20.94 -3.72
CA ARG A 211 -19.16 21.38 -2.51
C ARG A 211 -17.85 20.66 -2.30
N LEU A 212 -17.82 19.34 -2.55
CA LEU A 212 -16.60 18.53 -2.45
C LEU A 212 -15.54 18.94 -3.48
N MET A 213 -15.93 19.22 -4.71
CA MET A 213 -15.00 19.71 -5.73
C MET A 213 -14.25 20.96 -5.27
N LYS A 214 -14.91 21.84 -4.52
CA LYS A 214 -14.30 23.09 -3.94
C LYS A 214 -13.31 22.81 -2.82
N VAL A 215 -13.25 21.58 -2.27
CA VAL A 215 -12.23 21.17 -1.28
C VAL A 215 -10.90 20.87 -1.94
N SER A 216 -10.92 20.43 -3.21
CA SER A 216 -9.70 20.17 -3.97
C SER A 216 -8.86 21.44 -4.14
N ASN A 217 -7.55 21.31 -3.96
CA ASN A 217 -6.59 22.40 -4.16
C ASN A 217 -5.29 21.85 -4.73
N ARG A 218 -5.08 22.02 -6.03
CA ARG A 218 -3.88 21.52 -6.73
C ARG A 218 -2.60 22.15 -6.19
N GLY A 219 -2.61 23.42 -5.82
CA GLY A 219 -1.43 24.12 -5.29
C GLY A 219 -0.98 23.57 -3.92
N LEU A 220 -1.91 23.02 -3.15
CA LEU A 220 -1.63 22.33 -1.88
C LEU A 220 -1.46 20.80 -2.05
N GLY A 221 -1.61 20.27 -3.27
CA GLY A 221 -1.55 18.84 -3.53
C GLY A 221 -2.75 18.05 -3.01
N ILE A 222 -3.89 18.74 -2.79
CA ILE A 222 -5.15 18.13 -2.32
C ILE A 222 -6.03 17.81 -3.53
N ALA A 223 -6.47 16.56 -3.63
CA ALA A 223 -7.47 16.09 -4.58
C ALA A 223 -8.58 15.35 -3.82
N VAL A 224 -9.81 15.75 -4.06
CA VAL A 224 -11.03 15.10 -3.57
C VAL A 224 -11.88 14.81 -4.78
N GLN A 225 -12.10 13.55 -5.07
CA GLN A 225 -12.76 13.10 -6.30
C GLN A 225 -13.93 12.18 -5.97
N THR A 226 -15.12 12.50 -6.47
CA THR A 226 -16.23 11.54 -6.46
C THR A 226 -16.00 10.52 -7.56
N THR A 227 -15.93 9.24 -7.20
CA THR A 227 -15.54 8.16 -8.10
C THR A 227 -16.70 7.21 -8.44
N VAL A 228 -17.68 7.11 -7.55
CA VAL A 228 -18.91 6.33 -7.76
C VAL A 228 -20.11 7.16 -7.38
N VAL A 229 -21.20 7.05 -8.15
CA VAL A 229 -22.49 7.71 -7.86
C VAL A 229 -23.61 6.73 -8.19
N SER A 230 -24.62 6.64 -7.32
CA SER A 230 -25.85 5.91 -7.57
C SER A 230 -27.04 6.59 -6.92
N GLY A 231 -28.24 6.41 -7.47
CA GLY A 231 -29.47 6.98 -6.90
C GLY A 231 -30.67 6.89 -7.84
N GLY A 232 -31.86 6.92 -7.27
CA GLY A 232 -33.12 6.77 -8.00
C GLY A 232 -33.47 5.32 -8.37
N THR A 233 -34.70 5.08 -8.78
CA THR A 233 -35.23 3.77 -9.20
C THR A 233 -35.91 3.81 -10.55
N VAL A 234 -36.85 4.75 -10.71
CA VAL A 234 -37.63 4.95 -11.95
C VAL A 234 -37.81 6.44 -12.23
N SER A 235 -38.03 6.79 -13.49
CA SER A 235 -37.99 8.18 -13.98
C SER A 235 -39.11 9.10 -13.48
N ASN A 236 -40.26 8.53 -13.05
CA ASN A 236 -41.42 9.28 -12.60
C ASN A 236 -41.56 9.35 -11.07
N VAL A 237 -40.53 8.95 -10.31
CA VAL A 237 -40.48 9.02 -8.86
C VAL A 237 -39.32 9.92 -8.42
N ILE A 238 -39.57 10.86 -7.52
CA ILE A 238 -38.53 11.64 -6.85
C ILE A 238 -37.66 10.69 -6.00
N PRO A 239 -36.35 10.63 -6.22
CA PRO A 239 -35.47 9.71 -5.54
C PRO A 239 -35.39 9.97 -4.04
N GLU A 240 -35.62 8.97 -3.22
CA GLU A 240 -35.46 9.01 -1.77
C GLU A 240 -34.02 8.76 -1.33
N HIS A 241 -33.26 7.95 -2.10
CA HIS A 241 -31.90 7.58 -1.75
C HIS A 241 -30.92 7.92 -2.87
N ALA A 242 -29.75 8.42 -2.46
CA ALA A 242 -28.60 8.58 -3.33
C ALA A 242 -27.30 8.33 -2.54
N HIS A 243 -26.29 7.86 -3.24
CA HIS A 243 -25.01 7.47 -2.65
C HIS A 243 -23.85 7.90 -3.56
N ALA A 244 -22.72 8.29 -2.94
CA ALA A 244 -21.46 8.52 -3.65
C ALA A 244 -20.27 8.00 -2.85
N GLU A 245 -19.21 7.58 -3.58
CA GLU A 245 -17.91 7.29 -3.02
C GLU A 245 -16.89 8.35 -3.45
N VAL A 246 -16.02 8.70 -2.53
CA VAL A 246 -15.06 9.79 -2.66
C VAL A 246 -13.66 9.30 -2.36
N ASP A 247 -12.73 9.49 -3.31
CA ASP A 247 -11.29 9.32 -3.10
C ASP A 247 -10.67 10.63 -2.63
N ILE A 248 -9.77 10.55 -1.65
CA ILE A 248 -9.11 11.70 -1.05
C ILE A 248 -7.60 11.48 -1.11
N ARG A 249 -6.89 12.43 -1.71
CA ARG A 249 -5.42 12.46 -1.78
C ARG A 249 -4.90 13.79 -1.30
N PHE A 250 -3.82 13.78 -0.48
CA PHE A 250 -3.23 15.01 0.06
C PHE A 250 -1.73 14.83 0.29
N SER A 251 -0.97 15.94 0.20
CA SER A 251 0.50 15.90 0.18
C SER A 251 1.15 16.21 1.53
N ARG A 252 0.43 16.83 2.47
CA ARG A 252 0.99 17.24 3.78
C ARG A 252 0.18 16.66 4.93
N ALA A 253 0.85 16.16 5.94
CA ALA A 253 0.22 15.55 7.12
C ALA A 253 -0.76 16.52 7.83
N ALA A 254 -0.40 17.80 7.89
CA ALA A 254 -1.24 18.86 8.48
C ALA A 254 -2.61 19.04 7.80
N ASP A 255 -2.74 18.61 6.54
CA ASP A 255 -4.00 18.76 5.79
C ASP A 255 -5.02 17.65 6.15
N GLY A 256 -4.59 16.49 6.61
CA GLY A 256 -5.48 15.38 6.96
C GLY A 256 -6.56 15.74 7.98
N PRO A 257 -6.20 16.27 9.17
CA PRO A 257 -7.19 16.72 10.16
C PRO A 257 -8.13 17.84 9.64
N ARG A 258 -7.61 18.73 8.78
CA ARG A 258 -8.44 19.78 8.16
C ARG A 258 -9.47 19.20 7.20
N LEU A 259 -9.07 18.24 6.37
CA LEU A 259 -9.96 17.53 5.46
C LEU A 259 -11.05 16.79 6.22
N ASN A 260 -10.70 16.06 7.27
CA ASN A 260 -11.68 15.37 8.12
C ASN A 260 -12.68 16.33 8.76
N ARG A 261 -12.23 17.47 9.30
CA ARG A 261 -13.15 18.49 9.83
C ARG A 261 -14.05 19.07 8.74
N LYS A 262 -13.50 19.32 7.56
CA LYS A 262 -14.27 19.87 6.43
C LYS A 262 -15.36 18.89 5.97
N LEU A 263 -15.06 17.61 5.83
CA LEU A 263 -16.04 16.59 5.46
C LEU A 263 -17.16 16.47 6.50
N ARG A 264 -16.81 16.47 7.79
CA ARG A 264 -17.80 16.43 8.88
C ARG A 264 -18.69 17.69 8.98
N SER A 265 -18.27 18.80 8.40
CA SER A 265 -19.05 20.05 8.39
C SER A 265 -20.11 20.11 7.28
N PHE A 266 -20.20 19.08 6.44
CA PHE A 266 -21.19 19.01 5.37
C PHE A 266 -22.53 18.57 5.93
N GLY A 267 -23.48 19.47 5.91
CA GLY A 267 -24.89 19.20 6.21
C GLY A 267 -25.75 19.39 4.96
N PRO A 268 -27.04 19.05 5.03
CA PRO A 268 -27.97 19.16 3.91
C PRO A 268 -28.12 20.63 3.47
N ILE A 269 -28.31 20.82 2.17
CA ILE A 269 -28.62 22.11 1.53
C ILE A 269 -30.13 22.17 1.29
N SER A 270 -30.69 21.07 0.78
CA SER A 270 -32.14 20.99 0.52
C SER A 270 -32.92 20.77 1.80
N LYS A 271 -33.94 21.60 2.02
CA LYS A 271 -34.81 21.44 3.21
C LYS A 271 -35.47 20.06 3.23
N GLY A 272 -35.31 19.35 4.37
CA GLY A 272 -35.88 18.01 4.55
C GLY A 272 -34.98 16.87 4.10
N ALA A 273 -33.86 17.12 3.45
CA ALA A 273 -32.84 16.12 3.17
C ALA A 273 -32.01 15.79 4.41
N ARG A 274 -31.48 14.56 4.46
CA ARG A 274 -30.48 14.13 5.43
C ARG A 274 -29.22 13.73 4.66
N VAL A 275 -28.07 14.21 5.10
CA VAL A 275 -26.75 13.88 4.53
C VAL A 275 -25.92 13.23 5.62
N GLU A 276 -25.38 12.07 5.35
CA GLU A 276 -24.43 11.38 6.20
C GLU A 276 -23.13 11.14 5.43
N ILE A 277 -21.99 11.52 6.04
CA ILE A 277 -20.67 11.27 5.49
C ILE A 277 -19.90 10.36 6.45
N ARG A 278 -19.51 9.19 5.97
CA ARG A 278 -18.69 8.22 6.70
C ARG A 278 -17.32 8.10 6.06
N GLY A 279 -16.29 7.84 6.86
CA GLY A 279 -14.91 7.75 6.40
C GLY A 279 -14.10 9.03 6.64
N GLY A 280 -13.08 9.25 5.83
CA GLY A 280 -12.13 10.34 5.96
C GLY A 280 -10.72 9.91 5.55
N THR A 281 -9.69 10.56 6.09
CA THR A 281 -8.29 10.20 5.82
C THR A 281 -7.92 8.92 6.57
N ASN A 282 -7.30 7.98 5.86
CA ASN A 282 -6.83 6.69 6.40
C ASN A 282 -5.33 6.73 6.66
N ARG A 283 -4.54 6.95 5.59
CA ARG A 283 -3.07 6.99 5.64
C ARG A 283 -2.60 8.44 5.53
N PRO A 284 -1.78 8.93 6.48
CA PRO A 284 -1.06 10.20 6.30
C PRO A 284 -0.10 10.10 5.10
N PRO A 285 0.43 11.20 4.56
CA PRO A 285 1.44 11.15 3.51
C PRO A 285 2.78 10.64 4.05
N LEU A 286 3.54 9.95 3.20
CA LEU A 286 4.98 9.78 3.38
C LEU A 286 5.65 11.06 2.86
N GLU A 287 6.17 11.88 3.76
CA GLU A 287 6.81 13.15 3.40
C GLU A 287 8.31 12.97 3.17
N ARG A 288 8.86 13.68 2.19
CA ARG A 288 10.29 13.70 1.87
C ARG A 288 11.08 14.52 2.90
N THR A 289 11.21 13.99 4.11
CA THR A 289 11.94 14.62 5.22
C THR A 289 13.46 14.61 5.00
N ALA A 290 14.22 15.28 5.87
CA ALA A 290 15.68 15.23 5.84
C ALA A 290 16.20 13.79 6.03
N ALA A 291 15.58 13.02 6.90
CA ALA A 291 15.93 11.62 7.16
C ALA A 291 15.64 10.70 5.96
N VAL A 292 14.48 10.86 5.31
CA VAL A 292 14.17 10.14 4.05
C VAL A 292 15.18 10.46 2.96
N ARG A 293 15.57 11.74 2.83
CA ARG A 293 16.63 12.14 1.87
C ARG A 293 17.98 11.52 2.20
N ALA A 294 18.33 11.39 3.48
CA ALA A 294 19.57 10.75 3.88
C ALA A 294 19.58 9.27 3.49
N LEU A 295 18.51 8.53 3.78
CA LEU A 295 18.34 7.14 3.35
C LEU A 295 18.43 6.99 1.82
N PHE A 296 17.76 7.86 1.08
CA PHE A 296 17.83 7.84 -0.39
C PHE A 296 19.26 8.09 -0.90
N ARG A 297 19.98 9.07 -0.36
CA ARG A 297 21.36 9.35 -0.75
C ARG A 297 22.28 8.17 -0.45
N HIS A 298 22.06 7.49 0.65
CA HIS A 298 22.80 6.27 1.00
C HIS A 298 22.54 5.16 -0.02
N ALA A 299 21.26 4.88 -0.34
CA ALA A 299 20.88 3.95 -1.40
C ALA A 299 21.48 4.34 -2.77
N GLN A 300 21.48 5.64 -3.10
CA GLN A 300 22.06 6.16 -4.34
C GLN A 300 23.59 5.98 -4.39
N SER A 301 24.29 6.13 -3.25
CA SER A 301 25.72 5.84 -3.18
C SER A 301 26.02 4.37 -3.44
N LEU A 302 25.29 3.45 -2.81
CA LEU A 302 25.45 2.01 -3.05
C LEU A 302 25.25 1.63 -4.52
N MET A 303 24.22 2.18 -5.16
CA MET A 303 24.00 1.93 -6.61
C MET A 303 25.08 2.52 -7.48
N ARG A 304 25.58 3.72 -7.16
CA ARG A 304 26.71 4.33 -7.86
C ARG A 304 27.98 3.50 -7.77
N ASP A 305 28.25 2.92 -6.60
CA ASP A 305 29.41 2.05 -6.39
C ASP A 305 29.29 0.75 -7.22
N MET A 306 28.08 0.33 -7.57
CA MET A 306 27.79 -0.75 -8.52
C MET A 306 27.78 -0.28 -9.99
N GLY A 307 28.06 0.99 -10.28
CA GLY A 307 28.01 1.57 -11.63
C GLY A 307 26.60 1.78 -12.19
N LEU A 308 25.58 1.82 -11.32
CA LEU A 308 24.18 1.89 -11.71
C LEU A 308 23.54 3.22 -11.25
N PRO A 309 22.72 3.86 -12.11
CA PRO A 309 21.97 5.05 -11.70
C PRO A 309 20.81 4.71 -10.79
N LEU A 310 20.51 5.58 -9.83
CA LEU A 310 19.32 5.51 -9.00
C LEU A 310 18.68 6.88 -8.84
N GLY A 311 17.45 7.01 -9.27
CA GLY A 311 16.62 8.20 -9.10
C GLY A 311 15.57 8.05 -8.00
N GLU A 312 14.91 9.15 -7.68
CA GLU A 312 13.77 9.19 -6.75
C GLU A 312 12.51 9.72 -7.43
N ALA A 313 11.36 9.44 -6.83
CA ALA A 313 10.06 9.90 -7.30
C ALA A 313 9.10 10.15 -6.13
N ALA A 314 8.09 10.97 -6.41
CA ALA A 314 6.87 11.09 -5.59
C ALA A 314 5.71 10.39 -6.31
N THR A 315 4.82 9.74 -5.57
CA THR A 315 3.64 9.06 -6.15
C THR A 315 2.34 9.45 -5.46
N GLY A 316 1.23 9.31 -6.20
CA GLY A 316 -0.13 9.53 -5.69
C GLY A 316 -0.70 8.34 -4.91
N GLY A 317 -0.14 7.13 -5.08
CA GLY A 317 -0.56 5.93 -4.36
C GLY A 317 0.01 5.88 -2.94
N GLY A 318 -0.79 5.38 -1.98
CA GLY A 318 -0.31 5.11 -0.62
C GLY A 318 0.38 3.75 -0.52
N SER A 319 0.97 3.47 0.64
CA SER A 319 1.46 2.16 1.07
C SER A 319 1.51 2.10 2.60
N ASP A 320 1.88 0.96 3.15
CA ASP A 320 2.15 0.84 4.58
C ASP A 320 3.33 1.73 5.04
N GLY A 321 4.22 2.10 4.12
CA GLY A 321 5.28 3.08 4.37
C GLY A 321 4.78 4.47 4.75
N ASN A 322 3.54 4.81 4.38
CA ASN A 322 2.90 6.04 4.85
C ASN A 322 2.70 6.05 6.36
N LEU A 323 2.34 4.90 6.94
CA LEU A 323 2.11 4.76 8.38
C LEU A 323 3.41 4.95 9.17
N THR A 324 4.48 4.33 8.71
CA THR A 324 5.80 4.38 9.37
C THR A 324 6.42 5.77 9.26
N GLY A 325 6.35 6.40 8.08
CA GLY A 325 6.82 7.77 7.87
C GLY A 325 6.06 8.81 8.70
N ALA A 326 4.76 8.62 8.91
CA ALA A 326 3.94 9.49 9.74
C ALA A 326 4.31 9.47 11.24
N LEU A 327 4.94 8.39 11.70
CA LEU A 327 5.50 8.28 13.06
C LEU A 327 6.85 9.00 13.19
N GLY A 328 7.37 9.58 12.12
CA GLY A 328 8.69 10.22 12.09
C GLY A 328 9.84 9.23 11.88
N VAL A 329 9.57 7.94 11.67
CA VAL A 329 10.59 6.93 11.40
C VAL A 329 11.12 7.11 9.97
N PRO A 330 12.45 7.20 9.76
CA PRO A 330 13.02 7.28 8.43
C PRO A 330 12.54 6.11 7.56
N THR A 331 11.80 6.38 6.50
CA THR A 331 11.16 5.35 5.66
C THR A 331 11.55 5.55 4.20
N LEU A 332 12.13 4.53 3.58
CA LEU A 332 12.45 4.51 2.15
C LEU A 332 11.60 3.46 1.45
N ASP A 333 10.85 3.89 0.45
CA ASP A 333 9.86 3.07 -0.22
C ASP A 333 10.23 2.81 -1.70
N GLY A 334 9.56 1.84 -2.34
CA GLY A 334 9.83 1.48 -3.72
C GLY A 334 11.08 0.62 -3.91
N LEU A 335 11.53 -0.07 -2.86
CA LEU A 335 12.70 -0.96 -2.91
C LEU A 335 12.44 -2.32 -3.58
N GLY A 336 11.20 -2.63 -3.89
CA GLY A 336 10.78 -3.86 -4.56
C GLY A 336 11.18 -3.95 -6.04
N ALA A 337 10.51 -4.81 -6.76
CA ALA A 337 10.84 -5.13 -8.14
C ALA A 337 10.67 -3.95 -9.10
N VAL A 338 11.35 -4.01 -10.24
CA VAL A 338 11.11 -3.13 -11.39
C VAL A 338 10.13 -3.82 -12.33
N GLY A 339 9.08 -3.14 -12.71
CA GLY A 339 8.03 -3.70 -13.55
C GLY A 339 7.01 -2.65 -13.98
N ASP A 340 5.82 -3.12 -14.34
CA ASP A 340 4.74 -2.21 -14.78
C ASP A 340 3.37 -2.89 -14.65
N PHE A 341 2.31 -2.07 -14.75
CA PHE A 341 0.90 -2.47 -14.75
C PHE A 341 0.42 -3.21 -13.50
N PRO A 342 0.70 -2.71 -12.26
CA PRO A 342 0.08 -3.28 -11.07
C PRO A 342 -1.45 -3.26 -11.22
N HIS A 343 -2.15 -4.18 -10.54
CA HIS A 343 -3.62 -4.29 -10.57
C HIS A 343 -4.22 -4.52 -11.98
N SER A 344 -3.45 -5.12 -12.89
CA SER A 344 -3.85 -5.33 -14.28
C SER A 344 -3.46 -6.72 -14.78
N PRO A 345 -4.20 -7.31 -15.73
CA PRO A 345 -3.79 -8.56 -16.37
C PRO A 345 -2.44 -8.51 -17.10
N ARG A 346 -1.88 -7.32 -17.28
CA ARG A 346 -0.56 -7.07 -17.88
C ARG A 346 0.56 -6.91 -16.84
N GLU A 347 0.29 -7.18 -15.59
CA GLU A 347 1.27 -7.06 -14.52
C GLU A 347 2.49 -7.94 -14.78
N HIS A 348 3.68 -7.36 -14.63
CA HIS A 348 4.94 -8.06 -14.84
C HIS A 348 6.11 -7.37 -14.17
N ILE A 349 7.19 -8.12 -13.98
CA ILE A 349 8.48 -7.59 -13.57
C ILE A 349 9.54 -7.83 -14.64
N ILE A 350 10.59 -7.01 -14.60
CA ILE A 350 11.78 -7.10 -15.47
C ILE A 350 12.79 -8.00 -14.77
N ILE A 351 13.03 -9.21 -15.33
CA ILE A 351 13.85 -10.24 -14.67
C ILE A 351 15.30 -9.78 -14.46
N ARG A 352 15.90 -9.07 -15.43
CA ARG A 352 17.29 -8.61 -15.36
C ARG A 352 17.54 -7.63 -14.20
N ALA A 353 16.51 -6.91 -13.74
CA ALA A 353 16.63 -5.97 -12.66
C ALA A 353 16.62 -6.63 -11.26
N LEU A 354 16.21 -7.89 -11.15
CA LEU A 354 16.13 -8.58 -9.86
C LEU A 354 17.46 -8.65 -9.10
N PRO A 355 18.60 -9.04 -9.74
CA PRO A 355 19.89 -9.07 -9.03
C PRO A 355 20.32 -7.70 -8.53
N GLU A 356 20.15 -6.66 -9.34
CA GLU A 356 20.51 -5.27 -8.99
C GLU A 356 19.70 -4.77 -7.78
N ARG A 357 18.40 -5.07 -7.76
CA ARG A 357 17.50 -4.71 -6.66
C ARG A 357 17.81 -5.50 -5.38
N ALA A 358 18.12 -6.80 -5.50
CA ALA A 358 18.54 -7.63 -4.35
C ALA A 358 19.88 -7.13 -3.79
N ALA A 359 20.84 -6.77 -4.64
CA ALA A 359 22.13 -6.21 -4.22
C ALA A 359 21.98 -4.85 -3.52
N LEU A 360 21.11 -3.96 -4.04
CA LEU A 360 20.78 -2.70 -3.36
C LEU A 360 20.22 -2.95 -1.96
N LEU A 361 19.25 -3.86 -1.85
CA LEU A 361 18.65 -4.19 -0.55
C LEU A 361 19.70 -4.80 0.39
N ALA A 362 20.51 -5.75 -0.08
CA ALA A 362 21.60 -6.35 0.70
C ALA A 362 22.59 -5.28 1.22
N GLY A 363 23.01 -4.35 0.35
CA GLY A 363 23.86 -3.24 0.73
C GLY A 363 23.25 -2.35 1.82
N LEU A 364 21.95 -2.03 1.72
CA LEU A 364 21.24 -1.29 2.76
C LEU A 364 21.17 -2.05 4.07
N LEU A 365 20.90 -3.37 4.05
CA LEU A 365 20.86 -4.21 5.24
C LEU A 365 22.22 -4.34 5.92
N ALA A 366 23.29 -4.30 5.15
CA ALA A 366 24.66 -4.39 5.66
C ALA A 366 25.16 -3.10 6.31
N THR A 367 24.65 -1.93 5.87
CA THR A 367 25.30 -0.64 6.14
C THR A 367 24.45 0.34 6.95
N LEU A 368 23.17 0.07 7.18
CA LEU A 368 22.29 0.87 8.03
C LEU A 368 22.36 0.41 9.47
#